data_c8ba0d1904a9f0d355e5af513f482561
#
_entry.id   c8ba0d1904a9f0d355e5af513f482561
#
_cell.length_a   1.000
_cell.length_b   1.000
_cell.length_c   1.000
_cell.angle_alpha   90.00
_cell.angle_beta   90.00
_cell.angle_gamma   90.00
#
_symmetry.space_group_name_H-M   'P 1'
#
loop_
_entity.id
_entity.type
_entity.pdbx_description
1 polymer ?
#
loop_
_entity_poly.entity_id
_entity_poly.type
_entity_poly.pdbx_seq_one_letter_code
_entity_poly.pdbx_strand_id
1 'polypeptide(L)'
;LLAILSFFTSKKEVEKEDIYGEYVIDREKCAGKQADWQYNHYRFKITEDNKIFFYITDKENIIKTIEGKVEFTEYGHSPHLKIELDEPKFHILQENPTLYREIWSFYYVFESDKYKNVFFTKGNWKPID
;
A
#
# COMPACT_ATOMS: atom_id res chain seq x y z
N LEU A 1 -10.08 -33.67 3.67
CA LEU A 1 -8.84 -33.51 2.89
C LEU A 1 -8.98 -32.40 1.83
N LEU A 2 -10.05 -32.44 1.03
CA LEU A 2 -10.27 -31.40 0.01
C LEU A 2 -10.50 -30.02 0.62
N ALA A 3 -11.22 -29.94 1.74
CA ALA A 3 -11.46 -28.68 2.42
C ALA A 3 -10.16 -28.08 2.99
N ILE A 4 -9.27 -28.94 3.50
CA ILE A 4 -7.95 -28.49 4.02
C ILE A 4 -7.07 -27.96 2.89
N LEU A 5 -7.04 -28.68 1.75
CA LEU A 5 -6.28 -28.22 0.58
C LEU A 5 -6.81 -26.89 0.05
N SER A 6 -8.12 -26.75 -0.03
CA SER A 6 -8.77 -25.50 -0.45
C SER A 6 -8.38 -24.35 0.49
N PHE A 7 -8.36 -24.57 1.79
CA PHE A 7 -7.95 -23.57 2.77
C PHE A 7 -6.52 -23.10 2.55
N PHE A 8 -5.57 -24.01 2.32
CA PHE A 8 -4.16 -23.67 2.14
C PHE A 8 -3.84 -23.04 0.78
N THR A 9 -4.67 -23.27 -0.23
CA THR A 9 -4.46 -22.70 -1.57
C THR A 9 -5.24 -21.42 -1.81
N SER A 10 -6.20 -21.10 -0.93
CA SER A 10 -6.99 -19.87 -1.06
C SER A 10 -6.15 -18.64 -0.74
N LYS A 11 -6.38 -17.56 -1.49
CA LYS A 11 -5.74 -16.27 -1.19
C LYS A 11 -6.25 -15.74 0.15
N LYS A 12 -5.39 -15.00 0.84
CA LYS A 12 -5.73 -14.35 2.10
C LYS A 12 -6.97 -13.48 1.94
N GLU A 13 -7.93 -13.63 2.86
CA GLU A 13 -9.01 -12.68 2.99
C GLU A 13 -8.51 -11.46 3.76
N VAL A 14 -8.69 -10.27 3.18
CA VAL A 14 -8.24 -9.03 3.78
C VAL A 14 -9.41 -8.36 4.48
N GLU A 15 -9.27 -8.20 5.78
CA GLU A 15 -10.25 -7.51 6.62
C GLU A 15 -9.75 -6.09 6.93
N LYS A 16 -10.66 -5.25 7.47
CA LYS A 16 -10.32 -3.88 7.80
C LYS A 16 -9.10 -3.77 8.73
N GLU A 17 -9.01 -4.67 9.71
CA GLU A 17 -7.91 -4.68 10.68
C GLU A 17 -6.56 -5.00 10.03
N ASP A 18 -6.56 -5.71 8.91
CA ASP A 18 -5.34 -6.08 8.21
C ASP A 18 -4.67 -4.89 7.52
N ILE A 19 -5.43 -3.86 7.16
CA ILE A 19 -4.88 -2.72 6.42
C ILE A 19 -4.16 -1.70 7.29
N TYR A 20 -4.35 -1.73 8.61
CA TYR A 20 -3.67 -0.79 9.51
C TYR A 20 -2.18 -1.11 9.60
N GLY A 21 -1.37 -0.08 9.63
CA GLY A 21 0.07 -0.21 9.77
C GLY A 21 0.84 0.58 8.73
N GLU A 22 2.14 0.34 8.69
CA GLU A 22 3.05 1.04 7.79
C GLU A 22 3.26 0.24 6.50
N TYR A 23 3.45 0.97 5.40
CA TYR A 23 3.65 0.42 4.07
C TYR A 23 4.87 1.05 3.43
N VAL A 24 5.66 0.20 2.79
CA VAL A 24 6.86 0.60 2.04
C VAL A 24 6.76 0.07 0.62
N ILE A 25 7.60 0.62 -0.26
CA ILE A 25 7.68 0.15 -1.64
C ILE A 25 8.11 -1.32 -1.66
N ASP A 26 7.41 -2.11 -2.47
CA ASP A 26 7.78 -3.52 -2.69
C ASP A 26 8.84 -3.58 -3.78
N ARG A 27 10.10 -3.67 -3.36
CA ARG A 27 11.25 -3.66 -4.26
C ARG A 27 11.34 -4.92 -5.12
N GLU A 28 10.71 -6.00 -4.72
CA GLU A 28 10.70 -7.24 -5.49
C GLU A 28 9.76 -7.16 -6.70
N LYS A 29 8.68 -6.38 -6.58
CA LYS A 29 7.70 -6.22 -7.66
C LYS A 29 8.07 -5.08 -8.61
N CYS A 30 8.83 -4.11 -8.15
CA CYS A 30 9.32 -3.02 -8.97
C CYS A 30 10.78 -3.30 -9.34
N ALA A 31 11.09 -3.34 -10.63
CA ALA A 31 12.42 -3.72 -11.10
C ALA A 31 13.36 -2.53 -11.24
N GLY A 32 14.66 -2.77 -10.99
CA GLY A 32 15.75 -1.85 -11.34
C GLY A 32 16.01 -0.73 -10.34
N LYS A 33 16.72 0.29 -10.81
CA LYS A 33 17.16 1.43 -9.97
C LYS A 33 16.01 2.25 -9.41
N GLN A 34 14.87 2.29 -10.11
CA GLN A 34 13.69 3.01 -9.63
C GLN A 34 13.12 2.41 -8.35
N ALA A 35 13.23 1.11 -8.16
CA ALA A 35 12.72 0.46 -6.95
C ALA A 35 13.40 1.01 -5.69
N ASP A 36 14.71 1.12 -5.71
CA ASP A 36 15.46 1.65 -4.57
C ASP A 36 15.20 3.14 -4.35
N TRP A 37 15.11 3.91 -5.43
CA TRP A 37 14.79 5.32 -5.35
C TRP A 37 13.39 5.53 -4.75
N GLN A 38 12.39 4.80 -5.25
CA GLN A 38 11.03 4.89 -4.72
C GLN A 38 10.96 4.46 -3.25
N TYR A 39 11.66 3.39 -2.90
CA TYR A 39 11.71 2.90 -1.53
C TYR A 39 12.22 3.96 -0.56
N ASN A 40 13.20 4.74 -0.95
CA ASN A 40 13.77 5.80 -0.13
C ASN A 40 12.93 7.08 -0.12
N HIS A 41 11.97 7.24 -1.05
CA HIS A 41 11.25 8.49 -1.22
C HIS A 41 9.76 8.43 -0.93
N TYR A 42 9.16 7.24 -0.91
CA TYR A 42 7.71 7.09 -0.69
C TYR A 42 7.42 6.00 0.32
N ARG A 43 6.55 6.31 1.27
CA ARG A 43 5.94 5.34 2.18
C ARG A 43 4.69 5.94 2.78
N PHE A 44 3.83 5.10 3.34
CA PHE A 44 2.63 5.61 4.00
C PHE A 44 2.26 4.72 5.18
N LYS A 45 1.35 5.22 6.01
CA LYS A 45 0.72 4.41 7.04
C LYS A 45 -0.78 4.66 7.07
N ILE A 46 -1.53 3.65 7.46
CA ILE A 46 -2.96 3.71 7.71
C ILE A 46 -3.17 3.45 9.20
N THR A 47 -3.92 4.33 9.86
CA THR A 47 -4.14 4.25 11.31
C THR A 47 -5.51 3.67 11.61
N GLU A 48 -5.70 3.21 12.85
CA GLU A 48 -6.96 2.60 13.29
C GLU A 48 -8.14 3.56 13.30
N ASP A 49 -7.88 4.87 13.29
CA ASP A 49 -8.92 5.89 13.16
C ASP A 49 -9.22 6.28 11.71
N ASN A 50 -8.86 5.40 10.77
CA ASN A 50 -9.15 5.53 9.33
C ASN A 50 -8.51 6.75 8.68
N LYS A 51 -7.28 7.04 9.05
CA LYS A 51 -6.48 8.09 8.44
C LYS A 51 -5.32 7.47 7.66
N ILE A 52 -4.93 8.15 6.58
CA ILE A 52 -3.71 7.81 5.85
C ILE A 52 -2.74 8.98 5.94
N PHE A 53 -1.48 8.65 6.21
CA PHE A 53 -0.38 9.61 6.19
C PHE A 53 0.60 9.14 5.13
N PHE A 54 0.63 9.85 4.01
CA PHE A 54 1.55 9.56 2.92
C PHE A 54 2.77 10.44 3.05
N TYR A 55 3.94 9.81 3.13
CA TYR A 55 5.20 10.51 3.37
C TYR A 55 6.02 10.59 2.10
N ILE A 56 6.45 11.81 1.78
CA ILE A 56 7.50 12.06 0.80
C ILE A 56 8.77 12.22 1.62
N THR A 57 9.78 11.40 1.32
CA THR A 57 10.93 11.24 2.20
C THR A 57 12.25 11.37 1.44
N ASP A 58 13.32 11.53 2.20
CA ASP A 58 14.70 11.32 1.76
C ASP A 58 15.34 10.39 2.78
N LYS A 59 15.30 9.08 2.47
CA LYS A 59 15.67 8.00 3.39
C LYS A 59 14.87 8.09 4.69
N GLU A 60 15.51 8.23 5.86
CA GLU A 60 14.81 8.34 7.14
C GLU A 60 14.10 9.68 7.35
N ASN A 61 14.44 10.70 6.59
CA ASN A 61 13.90 12.06 6.79
C ASN A 61 12.57 12.23 6.06
N ILE A 62 11.54 12.64 6.79
CA ILE A 62 10.24 12.97 6.20
C ILE A 62 10.29 14.42 5.75
N ILE A 63 10.15 14.66 4.43
CA ILE A 63 10.18 15.98 3.84
C ILE A 63 8.77 16.59 3.82
N LYS A 64 7.76 15.78 3.49
CA LYS A 64 6.37 16.23 3.43
C LYS A 64 5.45 15.10 3.83
N THR A 65 4.36 15.45 4.53
CA THR A 65 3.28 14.52 4.88
C THR A 65 1.99 14.99 4.22
N ILE A 66 1.34 14.09 3.49
CA ILE A 66 0.03 14.32 2.91
C ILE A 66 -0.96 13.51 3.73
N GLU A 67 -1.90 14.18 4.38
CA GLU A 67 -2.89 13.54 5.23
C GLU A 67 -4.22 13.37 4.50
N GLY A 68 -4.90 12.29 4.80
CA GLY A 68 -6.21 12.00 4.25
C GLY A 68 -6.98 11.03 5.11
N LYS A 69 -8.17 10.68 4.63
CA LYS A 69 -9.04 9.69 5.26
C LYS A 69 -9.17 8.50 4.35
N VAL A 70 -9.35 7.32 4.95
CA VAL A 70 -9.54 6.09 4.19
C VAL A 70 -10.88 5.47 4.56
N GLU A 71 -11.49 4.81 3.58
CA GLU A 71 -12.68 4.00 3.77
C GLU A 71 -12.41 2.64 3.17
N PHE A 72 -12.54 1.59 3.97
CA PHE A 72 -12.38 0.22 3.53
C PHE A 72 -13.76 -0.40 3.36
N THR A 73 -14.07 -0.86 2.15
CA THR A 73 -15.35 -1.50 1.85
C THR A 73 -15.12 -2.86 1.23
N GLU A 74 -16.04 -3.79 1.47
CA GLU A 74 -16.03 -5.09 0.86
C GLU A 74 -17.29 -5.27 0.05
N TYR A 75 -17.12 -5.67 -1.22
CA TYR A 75 -18.23 -6.09 -2.07
C TYR A 75 -18.00 -7.55 -2.44
N GLY A 76 -18.73 -8.44 -1.75
CA GLY A 76 -18.50 -9.86 -1.88
C GLY A 76 -17.10 -10.23 -1.36
N HIS A 77 -16.23 -10.68 -2.25
CA HIS A 77 -14.84 -11.03 -1.90
C HIS A 77 -13.82 -10.01 -2.40
N SER A 78 -14.29 -8.83 -2.82
CA SER A 78 -13.40 -7.78 -3.35
C SER A 78 -13.29 -6.61 -2.39
N PRO A 79 -12.21 -6.54 -1.59
CA PRO A 79 -11.97 -5.39 -0.73
C PRO A 79 -11.50 -4.18 -1.54
N HIS A 80 -12.00 -3.00 -1.18
CA HIS A 80 -11.66 -1.74 -1.82
C HIS A 80 -11.24 -0.71 -0.78
N LEU A 81 -10.21 0.06 -1.10
CA LEU A 81 -9.75 1.18 -0.29
C LEU A 81 -10.03 2.48 -1.04
N LYS A 82 -10.81 3.36 -0.42
CA LYS A 82 -11.08 4.69 -0.94
C LYS A 82 -10.31 5.71 -0.12
N ILE A 83 -9.63 6.61 -0.80
CA ILE A 83 -8.80 7.64 -0.16
C ILE A 83 -9.37 9.02 -0.48
N GLU A 84 -9.59 9.83 0.57
CA GLU A 84 -9.92 11.25 0.44
C GLU A 84 -8.80 12.07 1.08
N LEU A 85 -8.20 12.95 0.29
CA LEU A 85 -7.08 13.79 0.73
C LEU A 85 -7.55 15.16 1.18
N ASP A 86 -6.90 15.70 2.22
CA ASP A 86 -7.14 17.04 2.71
C ASP A 86 -6.50 18.12 1.84
N GLU A 87 -5.51 17.76 1.02
CA GLU A 87 -4.80 18.66 0.11
C GLU A 87 -4.97 18.23 -1.35
N PRO A 88 -4.59 19.09 -2.32
CA PRO A 88 -4.60 18.70 -3.74
C PRO A 88 -3.84 17.42 -3.99
N LYS A 89 -4.36 16.57 -4.88
CA LYS A 89 -3.84 15.24 -5.12
C LYS A 89 -2.40 15.23 -5.63
N PHE A 90 -1.56 14.49 -4.95
CA PHE A 90 -0.25 14.12 -5.45
C PHE A 90 -0.40 13.03 -6.52
N HIS A 91 0.53 12.94 -7.48
CA HIS A 91 0.36 12.06 -8.65
C HIS A 91 0.15 10.58 -8.29
N ILE A 92 0.78 10.07 -7.24
CA ILE A 92 0.59 8.68 -6.80
C ILE A 92 -0.80 8.47 -6.20
N LEU A 93 -1.38 9.53 -5.60
CA LEU A 93 -2.66 9.47 -4.90
C LEU A 93 -3.83 9.98 -5.73
N GLN A 94 -3.66 10.17 -7.04
CA GLN A 94 -4.73 10.66 -7.91
C GLN A 94 -5.88 9.69 -8.01
N GLU A 95 -5.60 8.40 -7.95
CA GLU A 95 -6.60 7.35 -8.00
C GLU A 95 -6.49 6.45 -6.77
N ASN A 96 -7.58 5.77 -6.43
CA ASN A 96 -7.57 4.82 -5.34
C ASN A 96 -6.70 3.62 -5.72
N PRO A 97 -5.93 3.07 -4.76
CA PRO A 97 -5.11 1.91 -5.04
C PRO A 97 -5.94 0.66 -5.26
N THR A 98 -5.38 -0.30 -5.97
CA THR A 98 -5.94 -1.64 -6.10
C THR A 98 -5.27 -2.55 -5.09
N LEU A 99 -6.07 -3.30 -4.35
CA LEU A 99 -5.58 -4.30 -3.40
C LEU A 99 -5.49 -5.64 -4.10
N TYR A 100 -4.31 -6.26 -4.07
CA TYR A 100 -4.08 -7.62 -4.58
C TYR A 100 -3.82 -8.56 -3.42
N ARG A 101 -4.50 -9.70 -3.43
CA ARG A 101 -4.37 -10.70 -2.37
C ARG A 101 -3.41 -11.80 -2.80
N GLU A 102 -2.58 -12.22 -1.87
CA GLU A 102 -1.70 -13.38 -1.98
C GLU A 102 -2.12 -14.44 -0.96
N ILE A 103 -1.48 -15.61 -0.93
CA ILE A 103 -1.87 -16.69 -0.02
C ILE A 103 -1.73 -16.27 1.44
N TRP A 104 -0.64 -15.60 1.80
CA TRP A 104 -0.34 -15.23 3.19
C TRP A 104 -0.34 -13.72 3.44
N SER A 105 -0.51 -12.91 2.39
CA SER A 105 -0.36 -11.47 2.48
C SER A 105 -1.19 -10.75 1.42
N PHE A 106 -1.04 -9.45 1.36
CA PHE A 106 -1.63 -8.62 0.32
C PHE A 106 -0.69 -7.45 0.04
N TYR A 107 -0.93 -6.75 -1.07
CA TYR A 107 -0.20 -5.54 -1.41
C TYR A 107 -1.12 -4.57 -2.14
N TYR A 108 -0.72 -3.30 -2.15
CA TYR A 108 -1.44 -2.25 -2.86
C TYR A 108 -0.66 -1.80 -4.09
N VAL A 109 -1.39 -1.51 -5.17
CA VAL A 109 -0.81 -0.92 -6.38
C VAL A 109 -1.51 0.41 -6.63
N PHE A 110 -0.71 1.49 -6.65
CA PHE A 110 -1.17 2.82 -7.02
C PHE A 110 -0.79 3.08 -8.46
N GLU A 111 -1.72 3.63 -9.26
CA GLU A 111 -1.42 4.05 -10.61
C GLU A 111 -0.93 5.49 -10.61
N SER A 112 0.22 5.72 -11.22
CA SER A 112 0.84 7.03 -11.32
C SER A 112 1.15 7.35 -12.77
N ASP A 113 0.85 8.57 -13.19
CA ASP A 113 1.19 9.04 -14.55
C ASP A 113 2.70 9.01 -14.77
N LYS A 114 3.48 9.24 -13.71
CA LYS A 114 4.93 9.32 -13.80
C LYS A 114 5.60 7.95 -13.76
N TYR A 115 5.13 7.03 -12.89
CA TYR A 115 5.79 5.76 -12.62
C TYR A 115 4.98 4.54 -13.07
N LYS A 116 3.78 4.75 -13.61
CA LYS A 116 2.82 3.69 -13.92
C LYS A 116 2.35 3.01 -12.63
N ASN A 117 2.70 1.75 -12.41
CA ASN A 117 2.30 1.02 -11.20
C ASN A 117 3.32 1.21 -10.09
N VAL A 118 2.86 1.65 -8.93
CA VAL A 118 3.69 1.81 -7.73
C VAL A 118 3.21 0.80 -6.69
N PHE A 119 4.09 -0.13 -6.32
CA PHE A 119 3.75 -1.28 -5.49
C PHE A 119 4.15 -1.03 -4.03
N PHE A 120 3.18 -1.20 -3.11
CA PHE A 120 3.42 -1.06 -1.67
C PHE A 120 3.05 -2.34 -0.95
N THR A 121 3.88 -2.71 0.02
CA THR A 121 3.64 -3.85 0.91
C THR A 121 3.78 -3.41 2.36
N LYS A 122 3.12 -4.12 3.27
CA LYS A 122 3.25 -3.82 4.70
C LYS A 122 4.69 -4.05 5.18
N GLY A 123 5.19 -3.11 5.93
CA GLY A 123 6.53 -3.19 6.48
C GLY A 123 7.04 -1.82 6.88
N ASN A 124 8.19 -1.81 7.54
CA ASN A 124 8.84 -0.59 7.98
C ASN A 124 10.04 -0.29 7.09
N TRP A 125 10.25 0.98 6.82
CA TRP A 125 11.41 1.41 6.05
C TRP A 125 12.70 1.13 6.84
N LYS A 126 13.69 0.60 6.14
CA LYS A 126 15.03 0.36 6.68
C LYS A 126 16.07 0.83 5.66
N PRO A 127 17.24 1.31 6.11
CA PRO A 127 18.28 1.71 5.19
C PRO A 127 18.69 0.59 4.23
N ILE A 128 18.90 0.96 2.97
CA ILE A 128 19.44 0.07 1.94
C ILE A 128 20.92 0.37 1.81
N ASP A 129 21.74 -0.63 1.91
CA ASP A 129 23.19 -0.47 1.72
C ASP A 129 23.59 -0.70 0.28
#